data_a7ab44fa6f34850a8621e4ab70ac1ceb
#
_entry.id   a7ab44fa6f34850a8621e4ab70ac1ceb
#
_cell.length_a   1.000
_cell.length_b   1.000
_cell.length_c   1.000
_cell.angle_alpha   90.00
_cell.angle_beta   90.00
_cell.angle_gamma   90.00
#
_symmetry.space_group_name_H-M   'P 1'
#
loop_
_entity.id
_entity.type
_entity.pdbx_description
1 polymer ?
#
loop_
_entity_poly.entity_id
_entity_poly.type
_entity_poly.pdbx_seq_one_letter_code
_entity_poly.pdbx_strand_id
1 'polypeptide(L)'
;MNAKTNDTRQHILDVGYQLVVTKGFTSVGLSELLKAADVPKGSFYHYFKSKEQFGEALIEDYFSRYLKMITAHFTESEGSGCDRLLSYFERWMAIENGQCNANKCLVVKLSAEVSDLSEAMRVKLASGATQVVKAIEDCVQAGIEDSSIQVESAEQTAHLIYHQWIGASLLNKLYQDRSGLMRSFESTQSMLNGK
;
A
#
# COMPACT_ATOMS: atom_id res chain seq x y z
N MET A 1 -26.22 3.97 13.13
CA MET A 1 -25.98 3.79 11.68
C MET A 1 -26.26 2.34 11.32
N ASN A 2 -27.14 2.05 10.36
CA ASN A 2 -27.60 0.68 10.09
C ASN A 2 -26.48 -0.18 9.48
N ALA A 3 -26.31 -1.42 9.94
CA ALA A 3 -25.30 -2.38 9.45
C ALA A 3 -25.33 -2.57 7.92
N LYS A 4 -26.51 -2.64 7.30
CA LYS A 4 -26.68 -2.70 5.84
C LYS A 4 -26.09 -1.50 5.08
N THR A 5 -26.11 -0.31 5.68
CA THR A 5 -25.61 0.92 5.04
C THR A 5 -24.08 0.93 5.00
N ASN A 6 -23.44 0.40 6.05
CA ASN A 6 -21.98 0.28 6.09
C ASN A 6 -21.47 -0.80 5.14
N ASP A 7 -22.23 -1.87 4.94
CA ASP A 7 -21.94 -2.98 4.03
C ASP A 7 -21.93 -2.52 2.55
N THR A 8 -22.91 -1.75 2.12
CA THR A 8 -22.98 -1.23 0.73
C THR A 8 -21.85 -0.24 0.44
N ARG A 9 -21.53 0.67 1.39
CA ARG A 9 -20.43 1.61 1.22
C ARG A 9 -19.11 0.86 1.05
N GLN A 10 -18.85 -0.12 1.92
CA GLN A 10 -17.64 -0.94 1.88
C GLN A 10 -17.57 -1.75 0.57
N HIS A 11 -18.66 -2.34 0.14
CA HIS A 11 -18.74 -3.06 -1.12
C HIS A 11 -18.35 -2.18 -2.33
N ILE A 12 -18.84 -0.93 -2.39
CA ILE A 12 -18.43 0.02 -3.44
C ILE A 12 -16.92 0.32 -3.37
N LEU A 13 -16.35 0.47 -2.18
CA LEU A 13 -14.91 0.69 -2.00
C LEU A 13 -14.09 -0.54 -2.44
N ASP A 14 -14.52 -1.74 -2.09
CA ASP A 14 -13.82 -2.99 -2.44
C ASP A 14 -13.81 -3.23 -3.95
N VAL A 15 -14.97 -3.08 -4.61
CA VAL A 15 -15.06 -3.18 -6.08
C VAL A 15 -14.24 -2.08 -6.75
N GLY A 16 -14.34 -0.85 -6.25
CA GLY A 16 -13.56 0.27 -6.74
C GLY A 16 -12.07 0.08 -6.63
N TYR A 17 -11.60 -0.47 -5.51
CA TYR A 17 -10.19 -0.81 -5.33
C TYR A 17 -9.69 -1.77 -6.43
N GLN A 18 -10.42 -2.83 -6.73
CA GLN A 18 -10.04 -3.80 -7.77
C GLN A 18 -9.96 -3.15 -9.16
N LEU A 19 -10.90 -2.27 -9.47
CA LEU A 19 -10.89 -1.53 -10.74
C LEU A 19 -9.71 -0.55 -10.81
N VAL A 20 -9.48 0.21 -9.75
CA VAL A 20 -8.42 1.22 -9.68
C VAL A 20 -7.03 0.58 -9.73
N VAL A 21 -6.77 -0.52 -9.02
CA VAL A 21 -5.50 -1.24 -9.07
C VAL A 21 -5.23 -1.75 -10.49
N THR A 22 -6.26 -2.17 -11.20
CA THR A 22 -6.11 -2.70 -12.57
C THR A 22 -5.92 -1.58 -13.60
N LYS A 23 -6.79 -0.56 -13.59
CA LYS A 23 -6.93 0.43 -14.68
C LYS A 23 -6.37 1.83 -14.36
N GLY A 24 -6.16 2.19 -13.09
CA GLY A 24 -5.93 3.56 -12.62
C GLY A 24 -7.23 4.28 -12.28
N PHE A 25 -7.14 5.36 -11.52
CA PHE A 25 -8.29 6.09 -11.01
C PHE A 25 -9.04 6.87 -12.10
N THR A 26 -8.29 7.58 -12.97
CA THR A 26 -8.89 8.39 -14.05
C THR A 26 -9.62 7.54 -15.06
N SER A 27 -9.09 6.38 -15.40
CA SER A 27 -9.66 5.46 -16.38
C SER A 27 -10.93 4.74 -15.90
N VAL A 28 -11.18 4.68 -14.60
CA VAL A 28 -12.40 4.07 -14.04
C VAL A 28 -13.54 5.07 -14.10
N GLY A 29 -14.48 4.88 -15.04
CA GLY A 29 -15.70 5.68 -15.12
C GLY A 29 -16.70 5.35 -14.01
N LEU A 30 -17.51 6.37 -13.58
CA LEU A 30 -18.54 6.13 -12.57
C LEU A 30 -19.54 5.06 -13.01
N SER A 31 -19.96 5.06 -14.27
CA SER A 31 -20.90 4.06 -14.80
C SER A 31 -20.34 2.63 -14.76
N GLU A 32 -19.02 2.48 -14.98
CA GLU A 32 -18.33 1.20 -14.87
C GLU A 32 -18.29 0.71 -13.42
N LEU A 33 -17.94 1.61 -12.49
CA LEU A 33 -17.94 1.31 -11.06
C LEU A 33 -19.31 0.85 -10.57
N LEU A 34 -20.38 1.60 -10.93
CA LEU A 34 -21.75 1.27 -10.53
C LEU A 34 -22.19 -0.09 -11.08
N LYS A 35 -21.87 -0.37 -12.35
CA LYS A 35 -22.16 -1.66 -12.98
C LYS A 35 -21.42 -2.81 -12.33
N ALA A 36 -20.14 -2.61 -12.05
CA ALA A 36 -19.30 -3.65 -11.41
C ALA A 36 -19.72 -3.92 -9.96
N ALA A 37 -20.14 -2.88 -9.23
CA ALA A 37 -20.61 -3.01 -7.85
C ALA A 37 -22.10 -3.44 -7.76
N ASP A 38 -22.80 -3.53 -8.88
CA ASP A 38 -24.24 -3.81 -8.93
C ASP A 38 -25.07 -2.89 -8.02
N VAL A 39 -24.78 -1.57 -8.07
CA VAL A 39 -25.47 -0.58 -7.26
C VAL A 39 -26.07 0.53 -8.13
N PRO A 40 -27.28 1.03 -7.81
CA PRO A 40 -27.85 2.17 -8.52
C PRO A 40 -27.09 3.46 -8.24
N LYS A 41 -27.10 4.40 -9.19
CA LYS A 41 -26.44 5.70 -9.10
C LYS A 41 -26.80 6.47 -7.83
N GLY A 42 -28.05 6.38 -7.39
CA GLY A 42 -28.50 7.00 -6.14
C GLY A 42 -27.80 6.47 -4.89
N SER A 43 -27.49 5.17 -4.85
CA SER A 43 -26.74 4.58 -3.73
C SER A 43 -25.32 5.11 -3.64
N PHE A 44 -24.65 5.30 -4.77
CA PHE A 44 -23.32 5.92 -4.78
C PHE A 44 -23.34 7.33 -4.21
N TYR A 45 -24.26 8.20 -4.71
CA TYR A 45 -24.35 9.58 -4.25
C TYR A 45 -24.88 9.74 -2.83
N HIS A 46 -25.46 8.69 -2.26
CA HIS A 46 -25.78 8.65 -0.83
C HIS A 46 -24.51 8.60 0.03
N TYR A 47 -23.43 7.93 -0.44
CA TYR A 47 -22.18 7.77 0.30
C TYR A 47 -21.07 8.74 -0.12
N PHE A 48 -21.02 9.10 -1.40
CA PHE A 48 -19.95 9.90 -1.99
C PHE A 48 -20.54 11.02 -2.84
N LYS A 49 -20.24 12.26 -2.51
CA LYS A 49 -20.76 13.44 -3.24
C LYS A 49 -20.17 13.57 -4.66
N SER A 50 -18.98 13.01 -4.87
CA SER A 50 -18.25 13.05 -6.14
C SER A 50 -17.35 11.81 -6.31
N LYS A 51 -16.85 11.59 -7.53
CA LYS A 51 -15.83 10.57 -7.80
C LYS A 51 -14.52 10.84 -7.02
N GLU A 52 -14.18 12.12 -6.83
CA GLU A 52 -13.00 12.52 -6.06
C GLU A 52 -13.16 12.15 -4.58
N GLN A 53 -14.30 12.46 -3.96
CA GLN A 53 -14.58 12.05 -2.58
C GLN A 53 -14.60 10.52 -2.42
N PHE A 54 -15.06 9.79 -3.42
CA PHE A 54 -14.92 8.34 -3.47
C PHE A 54 -13.44 7.93 -3.50
N GLY A 55 -12.60 8.61 -4.31
CA GLY A 55 -11.16 8.37 -4.38
C GLY A 55 -10.45 8.62 -3.06
N GLU A 56 -10.78 9.71 -2.38
CA GLU A 56 -10.29 10.00 -1.02
C GLU A 56 -10.64 8.88 -0.03
N ALA A 57 -11.91 8.46 -0.02
CA ALA A 57 -12.39 7.40 0.85
C ALA A 57 -11.76 6.04 0.53
N LEU A 58 -11.49 5.75 -0.75
CA LEU A 58 -10.81 4.54 -1.20
C LEU A 58 -9.35 4.50 -0.72
N ILE A 59 -8.62 5.61 -0.84
CA ILE A 59 -7.24 5.71 -0.36
C ILE A 59 -7.20 5.55 1.17
N GLU A 60 -8.11 6.21 1.89
CA GLU A 60 -8.19 6.12 3.36
C GLU A 60 -8.51 4.70 3.84
N ASP A 61 -9.48 4.03 3.21
CA ASP A 61 -9.85 2.65 3.52
C ASP A 61 -8.69 1.67 3.23
N TYR A 62 -8.00 1.84 2.09
CA TYR A 62 -6.82 1.06 1.77
C TYR A 62 -5.75 1.17 2.85
N PHE A 63 -5.34 2.39 3.24
CA PHE A 63 -4.30 2.56 4.25
C PHE A 63 -4.76 2.11 5.63
N SER A 64 -6.01 2.31 6.01
CA SER A 64 -6.54 1.81 7.28
C SER A 64 -6.38 0.29 7.40
N ARG A 65 -6.72 -0.45 6.37
CA ARG A 65 -6.58 -1.92 6.35
C ARG A 65 -5.12 -2.35 6.22
N TYR A 66 -4.38 -1.69 5.35
CA TYR A 66 -2.98 -2.01 5.10
C TYR A 66 -2.11 -1.78 6.34
N LEU A 67 -2.24 -0.62 6.99
CA LEU A 67 -1.50 -0.30 8.21
C LEU A 67 -1.85 -1.25 9.36
N LYS A 68 -3.12 -1.58 9.54
CA LYS A 68 -3.52 -2.59 10.52
C LYS A 68 -2.81 -3.92 10.28
N MET A 69 -2.76 -4.37 9.03
CA MET A 69 -2.12 -5.62 8.64
C MET A 69 -0.60 -5.60 8.87
N ILE A 70 0.10 -4.53 8.43
CA ILE A 70 1.56 -4.45 8.59
C ILE A 70 1.98 -4.23 10.04
N THR A 71 1.22 -3.43 10.82
CA THR A 71 1.48 -3.25 12.25
C THR A 71 1.35 -4.58 13.00
N ALA A 72 0.26 -5.32 12.77
CA ALA A 72 0.09 -6.65 13.36
C ALA A 72 1.25 -7.59 12.96
N HIS A 73 1.67 -7.57 11.67
CA HIS A 73 2.79 -8.35 11.21
C HIS A 73 4.10 -7.99 11.94
N PHE A 74 4.39 -6.70 12.13
CA PHE A 74 5.62 -6.25 12.80
C PHE A 74 5.61 -6.45 14.32
N THR A 75 4.43 -6.52 14.96
CA THR A 75 4.32 -6.63 16.43
C THR A 75 3.97 -8.03 16.93
N GLU A 76 3.24 -8.82 16.14
CA GLU A 76 2.66 -10.10 16.60
C GLU A 76 3.33 -11.32 15.96
N SER A 77 4.10 -11.17 14.84
CA SER A 77 4.80 -12.30 14.22
C SER A 77 6.00 -12.75 15.06
N GLU A 78 6.28 -14.05 15.00
CA GLU A 78 7.46 -14.63 15.62
C GLU A 78 8.75 -14.15 14.94
N GLY A 79 9.88 -14.27 15.65
CA GLY A 79 11.20 -13.91 15.15
C GLY A 79 11.67 -12.53 15.62
N SER A 80 12.89 -12.19 15.24
CA SER A 80 13.54 -10.90 15.52
C SER A 80 12.91 -9.76 14.70
N GLY A 81 13.25 -8.50 15.04
CA GLY A 81 12.88 -7.36 14.22
C GLY A 81 13.33 -7.49 12.76
N CYS A 82 14.55 -8.03 12.55
CA CYS A 82 15.07 -8.32 11.21
C CYS A 82 14.22 -9.36 10.48
N ASP A 83 13.87 -10.49 11.12
CA ASP A 83 13.07 -11.54 10.51
C ASP A 83 11.68 -11.02 10.09
N ARG A 84 11.03 -10.24 10.96
CA ARG A 84 9.72 -9.65 10.68
C ARG A 84 9.78 -8.67 9.51
N LEU A 85 10.83 -7.84 9.44
CA LEU A 85 11.00 -6.89 8.34
C LEU A 85 11.27 -7.62 7.01
N LEU A 86 12.15 -8.60 7.00
CA LEU A 86 12.46 -9.38 5.80
C LEU A 86 11.25 -10.18 5.32
N SER A 87 10.53 -10.84 6.21
CA SER A 87 9.30 -11.59 5.83
C SER A 87 8.20 -10.69 5.27
N TYR A 88 8.10 -9.43 5.74
CA TYR A 88 7.22 -8.44 5.12
C TYR A 88 7.58 -8.18 3.65
N PHE A 89 8.87 -8.01 3.34
CA PHE A 89 9.30 -7.78 1.95
C PHE A 89 9.25 -9.04 1.08
N GLU A 90 9.44 -10.23 1.66
CA GLU A 90 9.17 -11.49 0.94
C GLU A 90 7.70 -11.56 0.49
N ARG A 91 6.76 -11.22 1.38
CA ARG A 91 5.33 -11.12 1.02
C ARG A 91 5.06 -10.05 -0.03
N TRP A 92 5.78 -8.93 -0.01
CA TRP A 92 5.69 -7.90 -1.04
C TRP A 92 6.05 -8.45 -2.42
N MET A 93 7.07 -9.30 -2.51
CA MET A 93 7.49 -9.96 -3.75
C MET A 93 6.63 -11.18 -4.14
N ALA A 94 5.83 -11.71 -3.24
CA ALA A 94 5.07 -12.93 -3.48
C ALA A 94 4.08 -12.78 -4.63
N ILE A 95 3.84 -13.88 -5.34
CA ILE A 95 2.82 -13.97 -6.38
C ILE A 95 1.59 -14.63 -5.77
N GLU A 96 0.49 -13.90 -5.75
CA GLU A 96 -0.82 -14.38 -5.30
C GLU A 96 -1.83 -14.21 -6.43
N ASN A 97 -2.55 -15.28 -6.76
CA ASN A 97 -3.51 -15.29 -7.87
C ASN A 97 -2.92 -14.79 -9.21
N GLY A 98 -1.68 -15.16 -9.49
CA GLY A 98 -0.97 -14.76 -10.72
C GLY A 98 -0.48 -13.31 -10.76
N GLN A 99 -0.59 -12.57 -9.66
CA GLN A 99 -0.14 -11.18 -9.57
C GLN A 99 0.90 -11.00 -8.45
N CYS A 100 1.96 -10.26 -8.72
CA CYS A 100 2.91 -9.85 -7.70
C CYS A 100 2.26 -8.83 -6.76
N ASN A 101 2.40 -9.04 -5.43
CA ASN A 101 1.82 -8.15 -4.43
C ASN A 101 2.36 -6.71 -4.53
N ALA A 102 3.59 -6.51 -4.97
CA ALA A 102 4.15 -5.20 -5.29
C ALA A 102 3.27 -4.36 -6.24
N ASN A 103 2.57 -5.02 -7.16
CA ASN A 103 1.70 -4.35 -8.13
C ASN A 103 0.37 -3.86 -7.52
N LYS A 104 0.02 -4.29 -6.30
CA LYS A 104 -1.20 -3.92 -5.57
C LYS A 104 -1.03 -2.62 -4.76
N CYS A 105 0.19 -2.10 -4.63
CA CYS A 105 0.48 -0.89 -3.89
C CYS A 105 -0.17 0.35 -4.54
N LEU A 106 -1.05 1.04 -3.80
CA LEU A 106 -1.71 2.24 -4.31
C LEU A 106 -0.74 3.41 -4.51
N VAL A 107 0.33 3.50 -3.73
CA VAL A 107 1.36 4.54 -3.92
C VAL A 107 2.00 4.38 -5.30
N VAL A 108 2.43 3.17 -5.65
CA VAL A 108 2.99 2.87 -6.98
C VAL A 108 1.97 3.11 -8.10
N LYS A 109 0.70 2.84 -7.83
CA LYS A 109 -0.36 2.93 -8.85
C LYS A 109 -0.84 4.36 -9.09
N LEU A 110 -0.96 5.16 -8.05
CA LEU A 110 -1.71 6.41 -8.09
C LEU A 110 -0.88 7.68 -7.95
N SER A 111 0.39 7.61 -7.46
CA SER A 111 1.13 8.83 -7.10
C SER A 111 1.21 9.87 -8.21
N ALA A 112 1.56 9.49 -9.43
CA ALA A 112 1.63 10.43 -10.55
C ALA A 112 0.24 10.93 -10.96
N GLU A 113 -0.75 10.05 -10.94
CA GLU A 113 -2.10 10.34 -11.42
C GLU A 113 -2.87 11.27 -10.48
N VAL A 114 -2.85 11.02 -9.17
CA VAL A 114 -3.63 11.81 -8.22
C VAL A 114 -2.95 13.11 -7.81
N SER A 115 -1.62 13.21 -7.95
CA SER A 115 -0.89 14.44 -7.63
C SER A 115 -1.31 15.61 -8.50
N ASP A 116 -1.68 15.34 -9.75
CA ASP A 116 -2.13 16.37 -10.70
C ASP A 116 -3.66 16.53 -10.71
N LEU A 117 -4.40 15.52 -10.19
CA LEU A 117 -5.85 15.47 -10.29
C LEU A 117 -6.56 16.10 -9.08
N SER A 118 -6.11 15.83 -7.86
CA SER A 118 -6.82 16.22 -6.64
C SER A 118 -5.87 16.36 -5.45
N GLU A 119 -5.76 17.57 -4.94
CA GLU A 119 -4.95 17.87 -3.75
C GLU A 119 -5.42 17.05 -2.52
N ALA A 120 -6.72 16.86 -2.34
CA ALA A 120 -7.25 16.08 -1.24
C ALA A 120 -6.82 14.60 -1.33
N MET A 121 -6.88 13.98 -2.51
CA MET A 121 -6.39 12.62 -2.73
C MET A 121 -4.87 12.53 -2.56
N ARG A 122 -4.12 13.51 -3.07
CA ARG A 122 -2.65 13.59 -2.92
C ARG A 122 -2.25 13.60 -1.44
N VAL A 123 -2.90 14.45 -0.64
CA VAL A 123 -2.63 14.56 0.81
C VAL A 123 -2.93 13.24 1.53
N LYS A 124 -4.05 12.58 1.21
CA LYS A 124 -4.40 11.27 1.79
C LYS A 124 -3.38 10.20 1.43
N LEU A 125 -2.94 10.17 0.16
CA LEU A 125 -1.94 9.21 -0.32
C LEU A 125 -0.57 9.42 0.35
N ALA A 126 -0.13 10.68 0.44
CA ALA A 126 1.12 11.06 1.10
C ALA A 126 1.10 10.72 2.60
N SER A 127 0.01 11.06 3.30
CA SER A 127 -0.17 10.72 4.72
C SER A 127 -0.11 9.23 4.96
N GLY A 128 -0.78 8.44 4.12
CA GLY A 128 -0.74 6.97 4.22
C GLY A 128 0.66 6.41 3.97
N ALA A 129 1.38 6.91 2.96
CA ALA A 129 2.75 6.52 2.68
C ALA A 129 3.69 6.82 3.87
N THR A 130 3.57 8.02 4.47
CA THR A 130 4.33 8.39 5.67
C THR A 130 4.10 7.44 6.83
N GLN A 131 2.84 7.02 7.05
CA GLN A 131 2.51 6.06 8.12
C GLN A 131 3.11 4.66 7.84
N VAL A 132 3.20 4.24 6.57
CA VAL A 132 3.91 2.98 6.21
C VAL A 132 5.39 3.08 6.52
N VAL A 133 6.05 4.21 6.16
CA VAL A 133 7.45 4.45 6.52
C VAL A 133 7.65 4.40 8.03
N LYS A 134 6.75 5.02 8.80
CA LYS A 134 6.81 4.98 10.27
C LYS A 134 6.66 3.57 10.83
N ALA A 135 5.79 2.75 10.28
CA ALA A 135 5.67 1.34 10.71
C ALA A 135 6.95 0.53 10.40
N ILE A 136 7.61 0.79 9.26
CA ILE A 136 8.91 0.20 8.93
C ILE A 136 9.99 0.69 9.90
N GLU A 137 10.04 1.99 10.19
CA GLU A 137 10.97 2.58 11.17
C GLU A 137 10.82 1.92 12.55
N ASP A 138 9.60 1.76 13.03
CA ASP A 138 9.34 1.13 14.33
C ASP A 138 9.82 -0.34 14.35
N CYS A 139 9.67 -1.07 13.24
CA CYS A 139 10.20 -2.42 13.10
C CYS A 139 11.73 -2.46 13.06
N VAL A 140 12.38 -1.52 12.34
CA VAL A 140 13.84 -1.38 12.32
C VAL A 140 14.36 -1.04 13.72
N GLN A 141 13.69 -0.13 14.43
CA GLN A 141 14.05 0.24 15.80
C GLN A 141 13.97 -0.96 16.75
N ALA A 142 12.92 -1.78 16.64
CA ALA A 142 12.81 -3.02 17.41
C ALA A 142 13.96 -4.01 17.09
N GLY A 143 14.38 -4.08 15.80
CA GLY A 143 15.53 -4.90 15.39
C GLY A 143 16.89 -4.37 15.91
N ILE A 144 17.03 -3.06 16.07
CA ILE A 144 18.21 -2.47 16.74
C ILE A 144 18.22 -2.87 18.23
N GLU A 145 17.08 -2.77 18.90
CA GLU A 145 16.92 -3.09 20.32
C GLU A 145 17.16 -4.57 20.63
N ASP A 146 16.70 -5.47 19.76
CA ASP A 146 16.96 -6.92 19.89
C ASP A 146 18.32 -7.36 19.29
N SER A 147 19.12 -6.41 18.77
CA SER A 147 20.44 -6.63 18.17
C SER A 147 20.43 -7.45 16.88
N SER A 148 19.29 -7.60 16.22
CA SER A 148 19.16 -8.30 14.93
C SER A 148 19.40 -7.39 13.73
N ILE A 149 19.39 -6.05 13.92
CA ILE A 149 19.65 -5.04 12.90
C ILE A 149 20.80 -4.15 13.35
N GLN A 150 21.75 -3.88 12.45
CA GLN A 150 22.96 -3.09 12.70
C GLN A 150 23.00 -1.86 11.79
N VAL A 151 22.23 -0.84 12.14
CA VAL A 151 22.16 0.45 11.41
C VAL A 151 22.26 1.61 12.40
N GLU A 152 22.71 2.78 11.92
CA GLU A 152 22.89 3.97 12.77
C GLU A 152 21.56 4.70 13.04
N SER A 153 20.62 4.65 12.11
CA SER A 153 19.36 5.38 12.19
C SER A 153 18.21 4.55 11.61
N ALA A 154 17.23 4.21 12.45
CA ALA A 154 16.01 3.53 12.03
C ALA A 154 15.21 4.37 11.03
N GLU A 155 15.08 5.68 11.27
CA GLU A 155 14.36 6.61 10.41
C GLU A 155 14.96 6.66 8.99
N GLN A 156 16.27 6.93 8.89
CA GLN A 156 16.95 6.99 7.59
C GLN A 156 16.88 5.66 6.84
N THR A 157 17.09 4.55 7.56
CA THR A 157 17.01 3.20 6.99
C THR A 157 15.60 2.90 6.45
N ALA A 158 14.56 3.22 7.21
CA ALA A 158 13.18 3.03 6.78
C ALA A 158 12.85 3.81 5.51
N HIS A 159 13.27 5.08 5.43
CA HIS A 159 13.10 5.90 4.24
C HIS A 159 13.84 5.33 3.03
N LEU A 160 15.11 4.94 3.17
CA LEU A 160 15.90 4.36 2.08
C LEU A 160 15.27 3.07 1.56
N ILE A 161 14.91 2.15 2.46
CA ILE A 161 14.25 0.90 2.11
C ILE A 161 12.93 1.18 1.39
N TYR A 162 12.08 2.03 1.95
CA TYR A 162 10.78 2.32 1.35
C TYR A 162 10.91 2.93 -0.06
N HIS A 163 11.79 3.91 -0.26
CA HIS A 163 12.03 4.52 -1.58
C HIS A 163 12.54 3.49 -2.59
N GLN A 164 13.49 2.64 -2.19
CA GLN A 164 14.00 1.56 -3.02
C GLN A 164 12.91 0.60 -3.46
N TRP A 165 12.05 0.16 -2.52
CA TRP A 165 10.98 -0.78 -2.80
C TRP A 165 9.86 -0.20 -3.65
N ILE A 166 9.50 1.07 -3.46
CA ILE A 166 8.56 1.77 -4.34
C ILE A 166 9.13 1.86 -5.77
N GLY A 167 10.39 2.27 -5.92
CA GLY A 167 11.07 2.33 -7.22
C GLY A 167 11.14 0.96 -7.91
N ALA A 168 11.57 -0.08 -7.18
CA ALA A 168 11.62 -1.44 -7.70
C ALA A 168 10.25 -1.98 -8.11
N SER A 169 9.18 -1.65 -7.34
CA SER A 169 7.82 -2.05 -7.68
C SER A 169 7.30 -1.38 -8.94
N LEU A 170 7.62 -0.09 -9.14
CA LEU A 170 7.28 0.63 -10.37
C LEU A 170 7.95 -0.01 -11.59
N LEU A 171 9.26 -0.30 -11.47
CA LEU A 171 10.05 -0.90 -12.55
C LEU A 171 9.66 -2.36 -12.81
N ASN A 172 9.31 -3.13 -11.77
CA ASN A 172 8.75 -4.48 -11.93
C ASN A 172 7.48 -4.46 -12.81
N LYS A 173 6.62 -3.47 -12.59
CA LYS A 173 5.41 -3.30 -13.38
C LYS A 173 5.72 -2.89 -14.83
N LEU A 174 6.72 -2.02 -15.03
CA LEU A 174 7.13 -1.55 -16.36
C LEU A 174 7.80 -2.65 -17.18
N TYR A 175 8.76 -3.34 -16.58
CA TYR A 175 9.57 -4.36 -17.30
C TYR A 175 8.95 -5.76 -17.26
N GLN A 176 7.93 -5.97 -16.41
CA GLN A 176 7.36 -7.29 -16.11
C GLN A 176 8.41 -8.32 -15.70
N ASP A 177 9.42 -7.84 -14.97
CA ASP A 177 10.57 -8.59 -14.50
C ASP A 177 10.84 -8.33 -13.01
N ARG A 178 10.89 -9.39 -12.23
CA ARG A 178 11.06 -9.34 -10.76
C ARG A 178 12.50 -9.15 -10.30
N SER A 179 13.47 -9.13 -11.21
CA SER A 179 14.89 -9.02 -10.85
C SER A 179 15.21 -7.78 -10.01
N GLY A 180 14.51 -6.65 -10.27
CA GLY A 180 14.62 -5.44 -9.47
C GLY A 180 14.15 -5.60 -8.03
N LEU A 181 13.05 -6.33 -7.80
CA LEU A 181 12.56 -6.64 -6.45
C LEU A 181 13.53 -7.58 -5.71
N MET A 182 14.07 -8.58 -6.40
CA MET A 182 15.07 -9.51 -5.82
C MET A 182 16.34 -8.77 -5.39
N ARG A 183 16.88 -7.89 -6.25
CA ARG A 183 18.03 -7.02 -5.89
C ARG A 183 17.70 -6.08 -4.73
N SER A 184 16.48 -5.57 -4.66
CA SER A 184 16.06 -4.75 -3.52
C SER A 184 16.01 -5.54 -2.23
N PHE A 185 15.63 -6.80 -2.28
CA PHE A 185 15.63 -7.69 -1.13
C PHE A 185 17.08 -7.97 -0.64
N GLU A 186 17.99 -8.35 -1.54
CA GLU A 186 19.42 -8.57 -1.23
C GLU A 186 20.07 -7.29 -0.65
N SER A 187 19.77 -6.12 -1.26
CA SER A 187 20.24 -4.83 -0.77
C SER A 187 19.70 -4.51 0.61
N THR A 188 18.42 -4.79 0.88
CA THR A 188 17.81 -4.62 2.20
C THR A 188 18.50 -5.51 3.24
N GLN A 189 18.72 -6.79 2.92
CA GLN A 189 19.46 -7.71 3.81
C GLN A 189 20.88 -7.19 4.12
N SER A 190 21.61 -6.72 3.13
CA SER A 190 22.97 -6.18 3.31
C SER A 190 22.93 -4.91 4.17
N MET A 191 22.01 -3.99 3.92
CA MET A 191 21.84 -2.75 4.68
C MET A 191 21.56 -3.03 6.17
N LEU A 192 20.66 -3.97 6.48
CA LEU A 192 20.28 -4.31 7.86
C LEU A 192 21.43 -4.97 8.63
N ASN A 193 22.41 -5.57 7.95
CA ASN A 193 23.61 -6.18 8.54
C ASN A 193 24.83 -5.23 8.62
N GLY A 194 24.63 -3.93 8.36
CA GLY A 194 25.71 -2.92 8.43
C GLY A 194 26.79 -3.08 7.34
N LYS A 195 26.41 -3.61 6.16
CA LYS A 195 27.34 -3.84 5.04
C LYS A 195 27.05 -2.94 3.85
#